data_5a5095d9700ee755b4dc02addf0072a4
#
_entry.id   5a5095d9700ee755b4dc02addf0072a4
#
_cell.length_a   1.000
_cell.length_b   1.000
_cell.length_c   1.000
_cell.angle_alpha   90.00
_cell.angle_beta   90.00
_cell.angle_gamma   90.00
#
_symmetry.space_group_name_H-M   'P 1'
#
loop_
_entity.id
_entity.type
_entity.pdbx_description
1 polymer ?
#
loop_
_entity_poly.entity_id
_entity_poly.type
_entity_poly.pdbx_seq_one_letter_code
_entity_poly.pdbx_strand_id
1 'polypeptide(L)'
;MWILYTKGEKLSNFKGSRSWRLILLFSVFALVVVACGGDTAEEEVVVEETETTEAPATTAAAAEEAAPSGPDGVYKMAIFSDPQTQNYWNYLDTETDVWTQYVMSGQAVSLFSISYPNYQLVTGIADELVETSTDNGDGTWTYSVPITEGYEWSDGTAITANDMVFTYNAAKDLGLLSNWETNYPQGSGTDSAAEGYAQGILTLVASDDYTVEITLNFDAGLASWQYQVAQAPILPASYWTQFATDRETLLAASGADAPVASAFVYNKIEQGAFYTWAY
;
A
#
# COMPACT_ATOMS: atom_id res chain seq x y z
N MET A 1 22.87 35.72 -37.44
CA MET A 1 24.33 35.59 -37.31
C MET A 1 24.82 36.56 -36.23
N TRP A 2 24.89 36.08 -34.99
CA TRP A 2 25.78 36.57 -33.93
C TRP A 2 25.77 35.49 -32.84
N ILE A 3 26.91 34.83 -32.69
CA ILE A 3 27.25 33.85 -31.68
C ILE A 3 27.79 34.62 -30.49
N LEU A 4 27.26 34.43 -29.30
CA LEU A 4 27.90 34.83 -28.05
C LEU A 4 28.26 33.60 -27.23
N TYR A 5 29.54 33.29 -27.20
CA TYR A 5 30.23 32.39 -26.30
C TYR A 5 30.28 33.01 -24.90
N THR A 6 29.79 32.37 -23.89
CA THR A 6 30.13 32.68 -22.51
C THR A 6 30.85 31.52 -21.85
N LYS A 7 32.00 31.86 -21.36
CA LYS A 7 33.10 31.17 -20.75
C LYS A 7 32.64 30.41 -19.48
N GLY A 8 33.02 29.12 -19.38
CA GLY A 8 32.74 28.29 -18.19
C GLY A 8 33.55 28.76 -16.99
N GLU A 9 32.86 28.94 -15.88
CA GLU A 9 33.47 29.03 -14.57
C GLU A 9 33.43 27.66 -13.86
N LYS A 10 34.62 27.19 -13.49
CA LYS A 10 34.83 25.98 -12.68
C LYS A 10 34.29 26.22 -11.26
N LEU A 11 33.24 25.51 -10.88
CA LEU A 11 32.86 25.42 -9.47
C LEU A 11 33.95 24.63 -8.71
N SER A 12 34.62 25.31 -7.82
CA SER A 12 35.62 24.73 -6.90
C SER A 12 34.96 23.83 -5.85
N ASN A 13 35.48 22.63 -5.68
CA ASN A 13 35.09 21.65 -4.66
C ASN A 13 35.23 22.25 -3.25
N PHE A 14 34.10 22.51 -2.59
CA PHE A 14 34.05 22.84 -1.17
C PHE A 14 34.10 21.54 -0.36
N LYS A 15 35.31 21.17 0.05
CA LYS A 15 35.51 20.12 1.06
C LYS A 15 35.08 20.65 2.41
N GLY A 16 33.82 20.43 2.80
CA GLY A 16 33.33 20.68 4.14
C GLY A 16 34.07 19.81 5.17
N SER A 17 34.77 20.45 6.12
CA SER A 17 35.57 19.77 7.15
C SER A 17 34.65 18.88 8.05
N ARG A 18 35.17 17.72 8.44
CA ARG A 18 34.50 16.75 9.35
C ARG A 18 34.10 17.36 10.72
N SER A 19 34.64 18.49 11.08
CA SER A 19 34.37 19.17 12.35
C SER A 19 32.98 19.81 12.43
N TRP A 20 32.39 20.24 11.31
CA TRP A 20 31.09 20.90 11.35
C TRP A 20 29.91 19.90 11.53
N ARG A 21 30.09 18.65 11.13
CA ARG A 21 29.11 17.58 11.37
C ARG A 21 29.02 17.15 12.83
N LEU A 22 30.09 17.28 13.58
CA LEU A 22 30.14 17.01 15.01
C LEU A 22 29.50 18.11 15.85
N ILE A 23 29.55 19.36 15.42
CA ILE A 23 28.93 20.49 16.13
C ILE A 23 27.37 20.42 16.02
N LEU A 24 26.82 19.99 14.88
CA LEU A 24 25.36 19.80 14.71
C LEU A 24 24.81 18.64 15.53
N LEU A 25 25.57 17.55 15.71
CA LEU A 25 25.15 16.42 16.53
C LEU A 25 25.17 16.75 18.04
N PHE A 26 26.08 17.61 18.50
CA PHE A 26 26.10 18.04 19.92
C PHE A 26 24.99 19.03 20.27
N SER A 27 24.50 19.83 19.33
CA SER A 27 23.41 20.80 19.57
C SER A 27 22.06 20.14 19.76
N VAL A 28 21.83 18.96 19.16
CA VAL A 28 20.57 18.19 19.32
C VAL A 28 20.53 17.43 20.64
N PHE A 29 21.72 17.02 21.16
CA PHE A 29 21.78 16.27 22.43
C PHE A 29 21.61 17.17 23.67
N ALA A 30 21.93 18.47 23.56
CA ALA A 30 21.84 19.44 24.68
C ALA A 30 20.39 19.86 24.99
N LEU A 31 19.43 19.65 24.08
CA LEU A 31 18.02 20.00 24.27
C LEU A 31 17.17 18.92 24.97
N VAL A 32 17.68 17.69 25.10
CA VAL A 32 16.92 16.57 25.72
C VAL A 32 17.23 16.46 27.22
N VAL A 33 18.24 17.10 27.78
CA VAL A 33 18.66 16.95 29.20
C VAL A 33 18.00 17.96 30.13
N VAL A 34 17.26 18.99 29.61
CA VAL A 34 16.67 20.05 30.44
C VAL A 34 15.21 19.75 30.87
N ALA A 35 14.63 18.61 30.45
CA ALA A 35 13.23 18.28 30.73
C ALA A 35 12.99 17.33 31.92
N CYS A 36 14.01 16.98 32.72
CA CYS A 36 13.84 16.15 33.91
C CYS A 36 14.67 16.71 35.07
N GLY A 37 14.12 17.69 35.79
CA GLY A 37 14.64 18.19 37.04
C GLY A 37 13.52 18.96 37.74
N GLY A 38 12.71 18.31 38.53
CA GLY A 38 11.70 18.89 39.41
C GLY A 38 11.94 18.38 40.81
N ASP A 39 12.30 19.33 41.67
CA ASP A 39 12.62 19.23 43.08
C ASP A 39 11.40 18.78 43.89
N THR A 40 11.63 17.94 44.88
CA THR A 40 10.67 17.58 45.94
C THR A 40 10.63 18.66 47.01
N ALA A 41 9.44 19.27 47.21
CA ALA A 41 9.15 19.98 48.43
C ALA A 41 7.95 19.31 49.09
N GLU A 42 8.15 18.75 50.29
CA GLU A 42 7.08 18.31 51.19
C GLU A 42 6.35 19.52 51.71
N GLU A 43 5.04 19.56 51.50
CA GLU A 43 4.14 20.49 52.17
C GLU A 43 3.04 19.70 52.88
N GLU A 44 3.02 19.86 54.18
CA GLU A 44 2.10 19.29 55.17
C GLU A 44 0.70 19.81 54.89
N VAL A 45 -0.27 18.93 54.53
CA VAL A 45 -1.67 19.33 54.36
C VAL A 45 -2.46 19.00 55.63
N VAL A 46 -2.93 20.03 56.28
CA VAL A 46 -3.91 20.01 57.35
C VAL A 46 -5.25 19.50 56.82
N VAL A 47 -5.74 18.45 57.45
CA VAL A 47 -7.07 17.85 57.14
C VAL A 47 -8.14 18.70 57.81
N GLU A 48 -8.98 19.36 57.04
CA GLU A 48 -10.23 19.99 57.51
C GLU A 48 -11.39 19.09 57.06
N GLU A 49 -12.06 18.48 58.05
CA GLU A 49 -13.27 17.70 57.89
C GLU A 49 -14.41 18.60 57.43
N THR A 50 -14.94 18.37 56.23
CA THR A 50 -16.20 19.00 55.82
C THR A 50 -17.23 17.91 55.50
N GLU A 51 -18.35 18.04 56.14
CA GLU A 51 -19.50 17.11 56.17
C GLU A 51 -19.99 16.77 54.75
N THR A 52 -20.24 15.48 54.57
CA THR A 52 -20.79 14.85 53.37
C THR A 52 -22.28 15.13 53.26
N THR A 53 -22.68 15.92 52.28
CA THR A 53 -24.09 15.95 51.83
C THR A 53 -24.26 14.95 50.71
N GLU A 54 -24.94 13.86 50.99
CA GLU A 54 -25.34 12.84 50.00
C GLU A 54 -26.30 13.45 48.97
N ALA A 55 -25.87 13.53 47.72
CA ALA A 55 -26.74 13.71 46.55
C ALA A 55 -27.18 12.34 46.01
N PRO A 56 -28.44 12.17 45.62
CA PRO A 56 -28.96 10.88 45.21
C PRO A 56 -28.29 10.43 43.90
N ALA A 57 -27.67 9.24 43.95
CA ALA A 57 -27.13 8.56 42.80
C ALA A 57 -28.25 8.19 41.82
N THR A 58 -28.40 8.95 40.76
CA THR A 58 -29.16 8.52 39.60
C THR A 58 -28.26 7.59 38.80
N THR A 59 -28.34 6.29 39.05
CA THR A 59 -27.74 5.25 38.22
C THR A 59 -28.52 5.24 36.90
N ALA A 60 -28.10 6.05 35.95
CA ALA A 60 -28.43 5.80 34.57
C ALA A 60 -27.66 4.53 34.18
N ALA A 61 -28.33 3.38 34.15
CA ALA A 61 -27.84 2.20 33.50
C ALA A 61 -27.54 2.62 32.06
N ALA A 62 -26.23 2.62 31.70
CA ALA A 62 -25.83 2.67 30.32
C ALA A 62 -26.47 1.43 29.68
N ALA A 63 -27.40 1.65 28.76
CA ALA A 63 -27.92 0.59 27.95
C ALA A 63 -26.71 0.02 27.20
N GLU A 64 -26.33 -1.19 27.59
CA GLU A 64 -25.36 -2.00 26.86
C GLU A 64 -25.98 -2.22 25.49
N GLU A 65 -25.50 -1.45 24.50
CA GLU A 65 -25.92 -1.61 23.11
C GLU A 65 -25.50 -3.03 22.73
N ALA A 66 -26.49 -3.91 22.65
CA ALA A 66 -26.25 -5.33 22.33
C ALA A 66 -25.43 -5.38 21.04
N ALA A 67 -24.28 -6.07 21.12
CA ALA A 67 -23.45 -6.30 19.95
C ALA A 67 -24.33 -6.90 18.83
N PRO A 68 -24.24 -6.42 17.59
CA PRO A 68 -25.07 -6.91 16.50
C PRO A 68 -24.87 -8.41 16.35
N SER A 69 -25.97 -9.15 16.41
CA SER A 69 -25.95 -10.61 16.33
C SER A 69 -25.99 -11.03 14.85
N GLY A 70 -24.86 -11.42 14.30
CA GLY A 70 -24.78 -12.00 12.97
C GLY A 70 -24.43 -11.03 11.84
N PRO A 71 -24.57 -11.44 10.58
CA PRO A 71 -24.16 -10.67 9.39
C PRO A 71 -24.94 -9.36 9.15
N ASP A 72 -26.02 -9.13 9.88
CA ASP A 72 -26.84 -7.91 9.77
C ASP A 72 -26.30 -6.73 10.62
N GLY A 73 -25.13 -6.91 11.23
CA GLY A 73 -24.49 -5.85 12.02
C GLY A 73 -23.96 -4.71 11.14
N VAL A 74 -24.03 -3.47 11.65
CA VAL A 74 -23.44 -2.31 10.99
C VAL A 74 -22.16 -1.92 11.73
N TYR A 75 -21.01 -2.10 11.05
CA TYR A 75 -19.74 -1.56 11.51
C TYR A 75 -19.58 -0.12 11.00
N LYS A 76 -19.28 0.81 11.91
CA LYS A 76 -19.06 2.22 11.57
C LYS A 76 -17.62 2.60 11.86
N MET A 77 -16.97 3.19 10.89
CA MET A 77 -15.62 3.73 11.00
C MET A 77 -15.63 5.21 10.59
N ALA A 78 -14.97 6.05 11.37
CA ALA A 78 -14.75 7.44 11.01
C ALA A 78 -13.41 7.57 10.26
N ILE A 79 -13.40 8.34 9.19
CA ILE A 79 -12.20 8.74 8.44
C ILE A 79 -12.08 10.26 8.45
N PHE A 80 -10.86 10.79 8.37
CA PHE A 80 -10.62 12.23 8.55
C PHE A 80 -10.74 13.05 7.27
N SER A 81 -10.75 12.40 6.11
CA SER A 81 -10.99 13.05 4.82
C SER A 81 -11.75 12.13 3.88
N ASP A 82 -12.44 12.73 2.92
CA ASP A 82 -13.07 11.99 1.85
C ASP A 82 -12.02 11.31 0.97
N PRO A 83 -12.30 10.10 0.46
CA PRO A 83 -11.50 9.49 -0.59
C PRO A 83 -11.37 10.41 -1.79
N GLN A 84 -10.17 10.51 -2.31
CA GLN A 84 -9.88 11.36 -3.47
C GLN A 84 -10.40 10.74 -4.76
N THR A 85 -10.49 9.42 -4.82
CA THR A 85 -10.91 8.67 -6.00
C THR A 85 -11.61 7.37 -5.61
N GLN A 86 -12.40 6.81 -6.53
CA GLN A 86 -12.95 5.45 -6.48
C GLN A 86 -12.29 4.54 -7.50
N ASN A 87 -11.32 5.04 -8.23
CA ASN A 87 -10.56 4.31 -9.23
C ASN A 87 -9.23 3.85 -8.63
N TYR A 88 -9.04 2.52 -8.52
CA TYR A 88 -7.84 1.95 -7.92
C TYR A 88 -6.58 2.28 -8.72
N TRP A 89 -6.67 2.40 -10.05
CA TRP A 89 -5.55 2.80 -10.89
C TRP A 89 -5.09 4.21 -10.55
N ASN A 90 -6.03 5.16 -10.46
CA ASN A 90 -5.75 6.54 -10.11
C ASN A 90 -5.27 6.67 -8.66
N TYR A 91 -5.82 5.89 -7.73
CA TYR A 91 -5.38 5.85 -6.34
C TYR A 91 -3.89 5.55 -6.21
N LEU A 92 -3.37 4.52 -6.89
CA LEU A 92 -1.94 4.18 -6.82
C LEU A 92 -1.05 5.07 -7.70
N ASP A 93 -1.60 5.74 -8.71
CA ASP A 93 -0.82 6.60 -9.61
C ASP A 93 -0.65 8.02 -9.07
N THR A 94 -1.74 8.70 -8.69
CA THR A 94 -1.72 10.13 -8.35
C THR A 94 -2.38 10.51 -7.04
N GLU A 95 -3.34 9.73 -6.56
CA GLU A 95 -4.22 10.10 -5.45
C GLU A 95 -3.98 9.25 -4.19
N THR A 96 -2.74 8.86 -3.95
CA THR A 96 -2.37 8.00 -2.83
C THR A 96 -2.52 8.71 -1.50
N ASP A 97 -3.50 8.28 -0.71
CA ASP A 97 -3.68 8.68 0.68
C ASP A 97 -4.26 7.54 1.52
N VAL A 98 -4.06 7.59 2.83
CA VAL A 98 -4.47 6.52 3.74
C VAL A 98 -5.99 6.37 3.85
N TRP A 99 -6.75 7.45 3.71
CA TRP A 99 -8.21 7.40 3.86
C TRP A 99 -8.87 6.80 2.63
N THR A 100 -8.39 7.15 1.45
CA THR A 100 -8.76 6.48 0.18
C THR A 100 -8.44 4.99 0.27
N GLN A 101 -7.30 4.60 0.84
CA GLN A 101 -6.95 3.18 1.02
C GLN A 101 -8.01 2.41 1.82
N TYR A 102 -8.51 2.96 2.91
CA TYR A 102 -9.55 2.29 3.71
C TYR A 102 -10.84 2.06 2.92
N VAL A 103 -11.20 2.98 2.04
CA VAL A 103 -12.39 2.87 1.20
C VAL A 103 -12.16 1.92 0.02
N MET A 104 -10.94 1.91 -0.52
CA MET A 104 -10.57 1.09 -1.69
C MET A 104 -10.22 -0.37 -1.33
N SER A 105 -10.13 -0.69 -0.02
CA SER A 105 -9.82 -2.05 0.42
C SER A 105 -10.83 -3.05 -0.15
N GLY A 106 -10.33 -4.17 -0.71
CA GLY A 106 -11.14 -5.18 -1.36
C GLY A 106 -11.32 -5.00 -2.88
N GLN A 107 -10.94 -3.87 -3.48
CA GLN A 107 -10.96 -3.69 -4.93
C GLN A 107 -9.79 -4.42 -5.64
N ALA A 108 -8.77 -4.80 -4.90
CA ALA A 108 -7.63 -5.54 -5.42
C ALA A 108 -7.33 -6.76 -4.55
N VAL A 109 -6.77 -7.77 -5.16
CA VAL A 109 -6.14 -8.90 -4.47
C VAL A 109 -4.63 -8.88 -4.71
N SER A 110 -3.89 -9.76 -4.05
CA SER A 110 -2.45 -9.96 -4.25
C SER A 110 -2.09 -11.43 -4.06
N LEU A 111 -0.95 -11.87 -4.60
CA LEU A 111 -0.48 -13.24 -4.38
C LEU A 111 -0.27 -13.51 -2.90
N PHE A 112 0.43 -12.60 -2.20
CA PHE A 112 0.67 -12.68 -0.77
C PHE A 112 0.04 -11.50 -0.03
N SER A 113 -0.21 -11.68 1.27
CA SER A 113 -0.82 -10.68 2.15
C SER A 113 -0.18 -10.69 3.53
N ILE A 114 -0.53 -9.70 4.34
CA ILE A 114 -0.08 -9.60 5.72
C ILE A 114 -1.26 -9.84 6.66
N SER A 115 -1.13 -10.83 7.54
CA SER A 115 -2.18 -11.16 8.51
C SER A 115 -2.19 -10.20 9.69
N TYR A 116 -3.40 -9.93 10.21
CA TYR A 116 -3.59 -9.21 11.47
C TYR A 116 -3.97 -10.20 12.59
N PRO A 117 -3.59 -9.95 13.86
CA PRO A 117 -2.77 -8.83 14.35
C PRO A 117 -1.27 -9.11 14.35
N ASN A 118 -0.82 -10.26 13.89
CA ASN A 118 0.55 -10.74 14.08
C ASN A 118 1.52 -10.24 12.99
N TYR A 119 1.02 -9.60 11.95
CA TYR A 119 1.79 -9.07 10.81
C TYR A 119 2.68 -10.14 10.14
N GLN A 120 2.18 -11.35 10.05
CA GLN A 120 2.87 -12.45 9.36
C GLN A 120 2.50 -12.46 7.89
N LEU A 121 3.47 -12.81 7.05
CA LEU A 121 3.22 -13.09 5.66
C LEU A 121 2.32 -14.33 5.55
N VAL A 122 1.28 -14.22 4.75
CA VAL A 122 0.33 -15.29 4.45
C VAL A 122 0.02 -15.29 2.95
N THR A 123 -0.54 -16.37 2.45
CA THR A 123 -1.08 -16.37 1.09
C THR A 123 -2.24 -15.39 0.99
N GLY A 124 -2.29 -14.64 -0.12
CA GLY A 124 -3.46 -13.92 -0.58
C GLY A 124 -4.30 -14.82 -1.47
N ILE A 125 -4.12 -14.72 -2.81
CA ILE A 125 -4.74 -15.66 -3.75
C ILE A 125 -3.81 -16.82 -4.14
N ALA A 126 -2.52 -16.77 -3.80
CA ALA A 126 -1.60 -17.88 -4.05
C ALA A 126 -1.97 -19.11 -3.22
N ASP A 127 -1.77 -20.29 -3.77
CA ASP A 127 -2.01 -21.57 -3.07
C ASP A 127 -0.98 -21.82 -1.96
N GLU A 128 0.25 -21.34 -2.18
CA GLU A 128 1.35 -21.46 -1.23
C GLU A 128 2.27 -20.22 -1.23
N LEU A 129 3.06 -20.04 -0.18
CA LEU A 129 4.11 -19.02 -0.12
C LEU A 129 5.34 -19.51 -0.91
N VAL A 130 5.46 -19.10 -2.15
CA VAL A 130 6.65 -19.36 -2.97
C VAL A 130 7.76 -18.38 -2.56
N GLU A 131 8.72 -18.86 -1.77
CA GLU A 131 9.79 -18.03 -1.19
C GLU A 131 11.05 -17.95 -2.06
N THR A 132 11.27 -18.94 -2.92
CA THR A 132 12.49 -19.09 -3.70
C THR A 132 12.20 -19.14 -5.20
N SER A 133 13.10 -18.51 -5.96
CA SER A 133 13.10 -18.55 -7.43
C SER A 133 13.92 -19.71 -7.97
N THR A 134 13.70 -20.00 -9.24
CA THR A 134 14.61 -20.83 -10.05
C THR A 134 15.64 -19.93 -10.74
N ASP A 135 16.92 -20.19 -10.53
CA ASP A 135 18.01 -19.57 -11.31
C ASP A 135 18.02 -20.18 -12.71
N ASN A 136 17.80 -19.36 -13.74
CA ASN A 136 17.79 -19.81 -15.15
C ASN A 136 19.20 -19.96 -15.75
N GLY A 137 20.24 -19.51 -15.03
CA GLY A 137 21.64 -19.61 -15.46
C GLY A 137 22.07 -18.57 -16.51
N ASP A 138 21.21 -17.62 -16.84
CA ASP A 138 21.44 -16.55 -17.82
C ASP A 138 21.36 -15.13 -17.21
N GLY A 139 21.42 -15.05 -15.88
CA GLY A 139 21.26 -13.80 -15.12
C GLY A 139 19.80 -13.42 -14.89
N THR A 140 18.89 -14.39 -15.01
CA THR A 140 17.47 -14.23 -14.66
C THR A 140 17.01 -15.28 -13.66
N TRP A 141 15.96 -14.94 -12.91
CA TRP A 141 15.33 -15.79 -11.88
C TRP A 141 13.83 -15.82 -12.08
N THR A 142 13.23 -17.00 -12.04
CA THR A 142 11.78 -17.18 -12.25
C THR A 142 11.10 -17.70 -11.00
N TYR A 143 10.06 -17.00 -10.58
CA TYR A 143 9.07 -17.46 -9.61
C TYR A 143 7.87 -18.03 -10.35
N SER A 144 7.50 -19.28 -10.05
CA SER A 144 6.27 -19.91 -10.55
C SER A 144 5.30 -20.01 -9.38
N VAL A 145 4.19 -19.27 -9.43
CA VAL A 145 3.26 -19.12 -8.29
C VAL A 145 1.91 -19.70 -8.66
N PRO A 146 1.50 -20.81 -8.03
CA PRO A 146 0.16 -21.34 -8.19
C PRO A 146 -0.87 -20.43 -7.49
N ILE A 147 -2.01 -20.22 -8.15
CA ILE A 147 -3.17 -19.49 -7.64
C ILE A 147 -4.23 -20.50 -7.23
N THR A 148 -4.84 -20.30 -6.07
CA THR A 148 -5.92 -21.16 -5.59
C THR A 148 -7.14 -21.07 -6.49
N GLU A 149 -7.59 -22.20 -7.03
CA GLU A 149 -8.81 -22.28 -7.83
C GLU A 149 -10.07 -22.00 -6.99
N GLY A 150 -11.07 -21.38 -7.61
CA GLY A 150 -12.38 -21.15 -7.00
C GLY A 150 -12.52 -19.81 -6.29
N TYR A 151 -11.49 -18.95 -6.29
CA TYR A 151 -11.68 -17.56 -5.94
C TYR A 151 -12.40 -16.81 -7.06
N GLU A 152 -13.35 -15.98 -6.67
CA GLU A 152 -14.20 -15.21 -7.59
C GLU A 152 -14.24 -13.74 -7.21
N TRP A 153 -14.34 -12.88 -8.20
CA TRP A 153 -14.76 -11.50 -8.02
C TRP A 153 -16.25 -11.43 -7.66
N SER A 154 -16.71 -10.31 -7.13
CA SER A 154 -18.10 -10.12 -6.69
C SER A 154 -19.14 -10.25 -7.80
N ASP A 155 -18.75 -10.22 -9.05
CA ASP A 155 -19.60 -10.46 -10.22
C ASP A 155 -19.65 -11.95 -10.63
N GLY A 156 -18.98 -12.83 -9.89
CA GLY A 156 -18.90 -14.27 -10.16
C GLY A 156 -17.85 -14.67 -11.21
N THR A 157 -17.07 -13.72 -11.70
CA THR A 157 -15.94 -14.07 -12.59
C THR A 157 -14.77 -14.64 -11.77
N ALA A 158 -14.13 -15.70 -12.29
CA ALA A 158 -13.01 -16.33 -11.60
C ALA A 158 -11.81 -15.38 -11.53
N ILE A 159 -11.10 -15.40 -10.38
CA ILE A 159 -9.80 -14.75 -10.23
C ILE A 159 -8.74 -15.68 -10.79
N THR A 160 -7.99 -15.20 -11.78
CA THR A 160 -7.02 -16.02 -12.52
C THR A 160 -5.66 -15.33 -12.65
N ALA A 161 -4.66 -16.09 -13.12
CA ALA A 161 -3.35 -15.58 -13.49
C ALA A 161 -3.43 -14.44 -14.54
N ASN A 162 -4.45 -14.49 -15.41
CA ASN A 162 -4.66 -13.47 -16.43
C ASN A 162 -5.02 -12.10 -15.85
N ASP A 163 -5.64 -12.02 -14.66
CA ASP A 163 -5.89 -10.75 -13.98
C ASP A 163 -4.57 -10.05 -13.57
N MET A 164 -3.59 -10.83 -13.08
CA MET A 164 -2.27 -10.29 -12.76
C MET A 164 -1.50 -9.86 -14.02
N VAL A 165 -1.53 -10.69 -15.06
CA VAL A 165 -0.89 -10.38 -16.35
C VAL A 165 -1.49 -9.10 -16.95
N PHE A 166 -2.81 -8.97 -16.93
CA PHE A 166 -3.51 -7.77 -17.37
C PHE A 166 -3.06 -6.55 -16.56
N THR A 167 -3.08 -6.64 -15.23
CA THR A 167 -2.74 -5.53 -14.35
C THR A 167 -1.31 -5.06 -14.57
N TYR A 168 -0.35 -6.00 -14.62
CA TYR A 168 1.05 -5.71 -14.92
C TYR A 168 1.23 -5.01 -16.27
N ASN A 169 0.64 -5.56 -17.33
CA ASN A 169 0.78 -5.02 -18.68
C ASN A 169 0.14 -3.64 -18.80
N ALA A 170 -1.05 -3.43 -18.21
CA ALA A 170 -1.69 -2.12 -18.21
C ALA A 170 -0.85 -1.08 -17.46
N ALA A 171 -0.32 -1.41 -16.28
CA ALA A 171 0.56 -0.51 -15.54
C ALA A 171 1.82 -0.14 -16.33
N LYS A 172 2.46 -1.11 -16.97
CA LYS A 172 3.67 -0.93 -17.76
C LYS A 172 3.41 -0.19 -19.06
N ASP A 173 2.48 -0.68 -19.88
CA ASP A 173 2.31 -0.22 -21.25
C ASP A 173 1.65 1.16 -21.32
N LEU A 174 0.86 1.54 -20.31
CA LEU A 174 0.26 2.85 -20.17
C LEU A 174 1.15 3.83 -19.37
N GLY A 175 2.31 3.39 -18.91
CA GLY A 175 3.27 4.24 -18.20
C GLY A 175 2.72 4.80 -16.90
N LEU A 176 2.07 3.96 -16.08
CA LEU A 176 1.62 4.35 -14.76
C LEU A 176 2.81 4.52 -13.82
N LEU A 177 2.73 5.49 -12.94
CA LEU A 177 3.83 5.98 -12.11
C LEU A 177 3.62 5.65 -10.62
N SER A 178 4.48 6.25 -9.78
CA SER A 178 4.34 6.20 -8.31
C SER A 178 4.31 4.77 -7.75
N ASN A 179 3.24 4.38 -7.07
CA ASN A 179 3.16 3.07 -6.46
C ASN A 179 3.03 1.92 -7.47
N TRP A 180 2.59 2.18 -8.71
CA TRP A 180 2.60 1.16 -9.76
C TRP A 180 4.02 0.73 -10.13
N GLU A 181 4.96 1.70 -10.30
CA GLU A 181 6.37 1.40 -10.54
C GLU A 181 7.01 0.66 -9.36
N THR A 182 6.58 0.98 -8.13
CA THR A 182 7.07 0.30 -6.93
C THR A 182 6.59 -1.13 -6.86
N ASN A 183 5.30 -1.39 -7.11
CA ASN A 183 4.72 -2.74 -7.03
C ASN A 183 5.11 -3.63 -8.21
N TYR A 184 5.27 -3.03 -9.38
CA TYR A 184 5.66 -3.70 -10.62
C TYR A 184 6.93 -3.08 -11.21
N PRO A 185 8.09 -3.22 -10.53
CA PRO A 185 9.35 -2.63 -11.00
C PRO A 185 9.73 -3.22 -12.36
N GLN A 186 10.05 -2.35 -13.32
CA GLN A 186 10.42 -2.77 -14.67
C GLN A 186 11.92 -3.02 -14.76
N GLY A 187 12.30 -4.25 -15.10
CA GLY A 187 13.69 -4.62 -15.34
C GLY A 187 14.14 -4.28 -16.78
N SER A 188 15.43 -4.01 -16.97
CA SER A 188 16.02 -3.79 -18.28
C SER A 188 17.31 -4.56 -18.44
N GLY A 189 17.30 -5.58 -19.34
CA GLY A 189 18.47 -6.43 -19.62
C GLY A 189 18.86 -7.33 -18.44
N THR A 190 19.95 -8.08 -18.60
CA THR A 190 20.47 -9.04 -17.61
C THR A 190 21.90 -8.73 -17.18
N ASP A 191 22.54 -7.71 -17.76
CA ASP A 191 23.91 -7.27 -17.41
C ASP A 191 23.85 -6.09 -16.44
N SER A 192 24.12 -6.36 -15.18
CA SER A 192 24.10 -5.33 -14.12
C SER A 192 25.18 -4.25 -14.27
N ALA A 193 26.17 -4.45 -15.16
CA ALA A 193 27.18 -3.46 -15.49
C ALA A 193 26.80 -2.58 -16.70
N ALA A 194 25.71 -2.93 -17.39
CA ALA A 194 25.27 -2.19 -18.57
C ALA A 194 24.71 -0.81 -18.20
N GLU A 195 24.96 0.18 -19.04
CA GLU A 195 24.33 1.51 -18.90
C GLU A 195 22.81 1.38 -19.05
N GLY A 196 22.08 1.94 -18.12
CA GLY A 196 20.61 1.90 -18.10
C GLY A 196 20.04 0.59 -17.56
N TYR A 197 20.85 -0.30 -16.97
CA TYR A 197 20.34 -1.47 -16.27
C TYR A 197 19.43 -1.05 -15.12
N ALA A 198 18.22 -1.61 -15.09
CA ALA A 198 17.29 -1.47 -13.98
C ALA A 198 16.87 -2.85 -13.49
N GLN A 199 16.89 -3.05 -12.15
CA GLN A 199 16.38 -4.26 -11.53
C GLN A 199 14.87 -4.28 -11.54
N GLY A 200 14.28 -5.41 -11.95
CA GLY A 200 12.83 -5.56 -11.96
C GLY A 200 12.35 -6.76 -12.77
N ILE A 201 11.07 -6.71 -13.11
CA ILE A 201 10.37 -7.74 -13.86
C ILE A 201 10.75 -7.60 -15.34
N LEU A 202 11.26 -8.67 -15.91
CA LEU A 202 11.47 -8.80 -17.36
C LEU A 202 10.21 -9.32 -18.04
N THR A 203 9.61 -10.38 -17.47
CA THR A 203 8.37 -10.97 -17.98
C THR A 203 7.46 -11.37 -16.83
N LEU A 204 6.16 -11.21 -17.05
CA LEU A 204 5.11 -11.70 -16.20
C LEU A 204 4.03 -12.28 -17.09
N VAL A 205 3.85 -13.59 -17.02
CA VAL A 205 2.95 -14.35 -17.91
C VAL A 205 2.13 -15.36 -17.12
N ALA A 206 0.98 -15.75 -17.66
CA ALA A 206 0.21 -16.90 -17.19
C ALA A 206 0.70 -18.12 -17.97
N SER A 207 1.22 -19.14 -17.30
CA SER A 207 1.54 -20.42 -17.93
C SER A 207 0.29 -21.28 -18.15
N ASP A 208 -0.71 -21.07 -17.28
CA ASP A 208 -2.09 -21.54 -17.38
C ASP A 208 -3.01 -20.58 -16.62
N ASP A 209 -4.31 -20.90 -16.49
CA ASP A 209 -5.27 -20.01 -15.84
C ASP A 209 -4.97 -19.78 -14.35
N TYR A 210 -4.22 -20.67 -13.70
CA TYR A 210 -3.96 -20.62 -12.26
C TYR A 210 -2.47 -20.68 -11.91
N THR A 211 -1.58 -20.35 -12.85
CA THR A 211 -0.16 -20.26 -12.57
C THR A 211 0.44 -19.01 -13.20
N VAL A 212 1.04 -18.16 -12.37
CA VAL A 212 1.78 -16.96 -12.80
C VAL A 212 3.27 -17.29 -12.80
N GLU A 213 3.95 -16.99 -13.90
CA GLU A 213 5.41 -17.00 -13.98
C GLU A 213 5.95 -15.58 -14.05
N ILE A 214 6.84 -15.25 -13.10
CA ILE A 214 7.42 -13.92 -12.95
C ILE A 214 8.94 -14.05 -13.05
N THR A 215 9.51 -13.53 -14.12
CA THR A 215 10.97 -13.56 -14.33
C THR A 215 11.57 -12.19 -14.03
N LEU A 216 12.54 -12.18 -13.13
CA LEU A 216 13.30 -11.01 -12.69
C LEU A 216 14.73 -11.08 -13.24
N ASN A 217 15.36 -9.93 -13.44
CA ASN A 217 16.78 -9.84 -13.86
C ASN A 217 17.75 -9.74 -12.67
N PHE A 218 17.33 -10.14 -11.49
CA PHE A 218 18.15 -10.20 -10.28
C PHE A 218 17.59 -11.26 -9.32
N ASP A 219 18.45 -11.78 -8.45
CA ASP A 219 18.02 -12.66 -7.36
C ASP A 219 17.30 -11.82 -6.29
N ALA A 220 15.99 -11.87 -6.32
CA ALA A 220 15.16 -11.04 -5.44
C ALA A 220 15.12 -11.64 -4.04
N GLY A 221 15.60 -10.87 -3.08
CA GLY A 221 15.46 -11.20 -1.67
C GLY A 221 14.04 -10.90 -1.15
N LEU A 222 13.85 -11.20 0.13
CA LEU A 222 12.58 -11.11 0.86
C LEU A 222 11.84 -9.77 0.62
N ALA A 223 12.53 -8.63 0.67
CA ALA A 223 11.91 -7.32 0.50
C ALA A 223 11.35 -7.10 -0.91
N SER A 224 12.13 -7.45 -1.94
CA SER A 224 11.75 -7.22 -3.34
C SER A 224 10.75 -8.25 -3.87
N TRP A 225 10.78 -9.47 -3.34
CA TRP A 225 9.84 -10.50 -3.74
C TRP A 225 8.61 -10.53 -2.84
N GLN A 226 8.75 -10.97 -1.58
CA GLN A 226 7.62 -11.28 -0.70
C GLN A 226 6.83 -10.04 -0.26
N TYR A 227 7.52 -8.90 -0.07
CA TYR A 227 6.91 -7.65 0.41
C TYR A 227 6.73 -6.58 -0.67
N GLN A 228 7.03 -6.88 -1.91
CA GLN A 228 6.83 -5.96 -3.03
C GLN A 228 6.07 -6.64 -4.18
N VAL A 229 6.73 -7.43 -5.04
CA VAL A 229 6.11 -8.00 -6.25
C VAL A 229 4.97 -8.97 -5.92
N ALA A 230 5.14 -9.84 -4.91
CA ALA A 230 4.10 -10.80 -4.52
C ALA A 230 2.90 -10.14 -3.80
N GLN A 231 3.04 -8.91 -3.31
CA GLN A 231 1.96 -8.10 -2.76
C GLN A 231 1.45 -7.04 -3.73
N ALA A 232 1.91 -7.06 -4.97
CA ALA A 232 1.42 -6.15 -5.99
C ALA A 232 -0.10 -6.33 -6.20
N PRO A 233 -0.86 -5.23 -6.35
CA PRO A 233 -2.30 -5.30 -6.51
C PRO A 233 -2.67 -5.94 -7.85
N ILE A 234 -3.64 -6.82 -7.82
CA ILE A 234 -4.22 -7.50 -8.97
C ILE A 234 -5.67 -7.03 -9.10
N LEU A 235 -6.06 -6.60 -10.28
CA LEU A 235 -7.38 -6.02 -10.56
C LEU A 235 -8.16 -6.86 -11.59
N PRO A 236 -9.51 -6.85 -11.56
CA PRO A 236 -10.32 -7.66 -12.46
C PRO A 236 -10.18 -7.24 -13.92
N ALA A 237 -9.53 -8.07 -14.72
CA ALA A 237 -9.36 -7.85 -16.16
C ALA A 237 -10.69 -7.76 -16.90
N SER A 238 -11.70 -8.52 -16.46
CA SER A 238 -13.05 -8.53 -17.02
C SER A 238 -13.69 -7.14 -17.08
N TYR A 239 -13.44 -6.33 -16.06
CA TYR A 239 -13.98 -4.97 -15.97
C TYR A 239 -13.04 -3.93 -16.60
N TRP A 240 -11.76 -3.97 -16.28
CA TRP A 240 -10.85 -2.88 -16.59
C TRP A 240 -10.31 -2.87 -18.03
N THR A 241 -10.36 -4.00 -18.76
CA THR A 241 -9.85 -4.09 -20.13
C THR A 241 -10.48 -3.03 -21.07
N GLN A 242 -11.78 -2.72 -20.90
CA GLN A 242 -12.47 -1.72 -21.73
C GLN A 242 -11.93 -0.30 -21.56
N PHE A 243 -11.30 0.01 -20.42
CA PHE A 243 -10.75 1.32 -20.10
C PHE A 243 -9.24 1.41 -20.33
N ALA A 244 -8.54 0.28 -20.46
CA ALA A 244 -7.10 0.21 -20.63
C ALA A 244 -6.64 0.50 -22.08
N THR A 245 -7.27 1.48 -22.73
CA THR A 245 -6.93 1.93 -24.09
C THR A 245 -5.82 2.94 -24.10
N ASP A 246 -5.77 3.80 -23.10
CA ASP A 246 -4.73 4.79 -22.84
C ASP A 246 -4.77 5.19 -21.35
N ARG A 247 -3.71 5.86 -20.89
CA ARG A 247 -3.55 6.24 -19.48
C ARG A 247 -4.67 7.18 -18.99
N GLU A 248 -5.04 8.18 -19.79
CA GLU A 248 -6.04 9.17 -19.39
C GLU A 248 -7.42 8.51 -19.22
N THR A 249 -7.83 7.68 -20.17
CA THR A 249 -9.08 6.91 -20.11
C THR A 249 -9.11 6.00 -18.90
N LEU A 250 -8.02 5.26 -18.62
CA LEU A 250 -7.96 4.35 -17.47
C LEU A 250 -8.06 5.11 -16.14
N LEU A 251 -7.32 6.19 -15.97
CA LEU A 251 -7.31 6.96 -14.71
C LEU A 251 -8.60 7.76 -14.47
N ALA A 252 -9.32 8.13 -15.54
CA ALA A 252 -10.60 8.84 -15.44
C ALA A 252 -11.82 7.93 -15.27
N ALA A 253 -11.67 6.61 -15.48
CA ALA A 253 -12.78 5.67 -15.39
C ALA A 253 -13.35 5.60 -13.97
N SER A 254 -14.65 5.33 -13.84
CA SER A 254 -15.28 5.05 -12.55
C SER A 254 -14.86 3.65 -12.05
N GLY A 255 -14.46 3.55 -10.79
CA GLY A 255 -14.22 2.27 -10.13
C GLY A 255 -15.40 1.83 -9.23
N ALA A 256 -16.48 2.62 -9.21
CA ALA A 256 -17.61 2.33 -8.31
C ALA A 256 -18.32 1.00 -8.63
N ASP A 257 -18.36 0.64 -9.92
CA ASP A 257 -19.00 -0.59 -10.40
C ASP A 257 -17.97 -1.71 -10.67
N ALA A 258 -16.69 -1.49 -10.33
CA ALA A 258 -15.66 -2.51 -10.51
C ALA A 258 -15.93 -3.68 -9.56
N PRO A 259 -15.86 -4.93 -10.03
CA PRO A 259 -15.94 -6.09 -9.16
C PRO A 259 -14.84 -6.07 -8.09
N VAL A 260 -15.19 -6.54 -6.90
CA VAL A 260 -14.29 -6.59 -5.75
C VAL A 260 -14.09 -8.03 -5.27
N ALA A 261 -12.97 -8.30 -4.63
CA ALA A 261 -12.70 -9.59 -3.98
C ALA A 261 -12.92 -9.46 -2.47
N SER A 262 -14.10 -9.03 -2.08
CA SER A 262 -14.49 -8.78 -0.69
C SER A 262 -15.91 -9.29 -0.47
N ALA A 263 -16.21 -9.69 0.78
CA ALA A 263 -17.58 -10.00 1.19
C ALA A 263 -18.51 -8.78 1.12
N PHE A 264 -17.93 -7.58 0.95
CA PHE A 264 -18.70 -6.35 0.92
C PHE A 264 -18.43 -5.60 -0.39
N VAL A 265 -19.47 -5.16 -1.04
CA VAL A 265 -19.44 -4.32 -2.25
C VAL A 265 -19.88 -2.90 -1.91
N TYR A 266 -19.47 -1.94 -2.74
CA TYR A 266 -19.97 -0.57 -2.59
C TYR A 266 -21.49 -0.54 -2.74
N ASN A 267 -22.17 0.12 -1.80
CA ASN A 267 -23.60 0.30 -1.85
C ASN A 267 -23.96 1.76 -2.10
N LYS A 268 -23.44 2.69 -1.27
CA LYS A 268 -23.74 4.10 -1.40
C LYS A 268 -22.56 4.95 -1.00
N ILE A 269 -22.32 5.99 -1.78
CA ILE A 269 -21.31 7.00 -1.50
C ILE A 269 -22.00 8.37 -1.46
N GLU A 270 -21.82 9.11 -0.37
CA GLU A 270 -22.25 10.48 -0.20
C GLU A 270 -21.05 11.29 0.32
N GLN A 271 -20.37 11.96 -0.60
CA GLN A 271 -19.15 12.69 -0.33
C GLN A 271 -19.38 13.76 0.75
N GLY A 272 -18.46 13.88 1.70
CA GLY A 272 -18.59 14.75 2.86
C GLY A 272 -19.51 14.21 3.95
N ALA A 273 -20.10 13.03 3.79
CA ALA A 273 -21.04 12.46 4.75
C ALA A 273 -20.72 11.02 5.12
N PHE A 274 -20.83 10.07 4.20
CA PHE A 274 -20.59 8.66 4.48
C PHE A 274 -20.37 7.82 3.23
N TYR A 275 -19.74 6.67 3.44
CA TYR A 275 -19.53 5.57 2.47
C TYR A 275 -20.11 4.30 3.08
N THR A 276 -20.86 3.52 2.33
CA THR A 276 -21.43 2.26 2.78
C THR A 276 -21.06 1.11 1.86
N TRP A 277 -20.85 -0.04 2.48
CA TRP A 277 -20.70 -1.33 1.80
C TRP A 277 -21.84 -2.23 2.24
N ALA A 278 -22.33 -3.05 1.35
CA ALA A 278 -23.34 -4.06 1.63
C ALA A 278 -22.76 -5.45 1.35
N TYR A 279 -23.21 -6.43 2.15
CA TYR A 279 -22.93 -7.85 1.92
C TYR A 279 -23.84 -8.39 0.82
#